data_957064870a61cb930a9bb0bab0852683
#
_entry.id   957064870a61cb930a9bb0bab0852683
#
_cell.length_a   1.000
_cell.length_b   1.000
_cell.length_c   1.000
_cell.angle_alpha   90.00
_cell.angle_beta   90.00
_cell.angle_gamma   90.00
#
_symmetry.space_group_name_H-M   'P 1'
#
loop_
_entity.id
_entity.type
_entity.pdbx_description
1 polymer ?
#
loop_
_entity_poly.entity_id
_entity_poly.type
_entity_poly.pdbx_seq_one_letter_code
_entity_poly.pdbx_strand_id
1 'polypeptide(L)'
;MANKYAGTQTEKNLMAAFSGESEARNKYTYFASKAKKEGFEQIAALFQKTADNEKEHAKLWFKELNGIGDTAENLAAAAAGENYEWTDMYDGFAKTAEAEGFHELAEKFRLVAAIERHHEERYRALLKNVETAQVFAKSEVKVWECRNCGHIVVGTEAPELCPTCAHPQSYFEIHAENY
;
A
#
# COMPACT_ATOMS: atom_id res chain seq x y z
N MET A 1 6.10 15.69 13.93
CA MET A 1 5.62 17.00 14.47
C MET A 1 4.11 16.93 14.57
N ALA A 2 3.50 17.58 15.59
CA ALA A 2 2.05 17.61 15.73
C ALA A 2 1.40 18.30 14.51
N ASN A 3 0.25 17.79 14.06
CA ASN A 3 -0.54 18.40 13.01
C ASN A 3 -0.98 19.82 13.45
N LYS A 4 -0.59 20.85 12.69
CA LYS A 4 -0.94 22.26 12.99
C LYS A 4 -2.45 22.54 13.01
N TYR A 5 -3.25 21.66 12.47
CA TYR A 5 -4.71 21.75 12.40
C TYR A 5 -5.42 20.95 13.49
N ALA A 6 -4.68 20.29 14.39
CA ALA A 6 -5.23 19.36 15.37
C ALA A 6 -6.41 19.94 16.16
N GLY A 7 -7.52 19.23 16.22
CA GLY A 7 -8.75 19.59 16.92
C GLY A 7 -9.63 20.65 16.23
N THR A 8 -9.23 21.16 15.06
CA THR A 8 -9.99 22.20 14.33
C THR A 8 -11.02 21.64 13.35
N GLN A 9 -11.97 22.46 12.91
CA GLN A 9 -12.86 22.12 11.79
C GLN A 9 -12.07 21.95 10.48
N THR A 10 -10.94 22.67 10.31
CA THR A 10 -10.07 22.52 9.13
C THR A 10 -9.44 21.13 9.05
N GLU A 11 -9.02 20.54 10.16
CA GLU A 11 -8.56 19.15 10.18
C GLU A 11 -9.64 18.18 9.69
N LYS A 12 -10.85 18.31 10.20
CA LYS A 12 -11.99 17.50 9.74
C LYS A 12 -12.27 17.67 8.25
N ASN A 13 -12.17 18.90 7.74
CA ASN A 13 -12.34 19.19 6.33
C ASN A 13 -11.23 18.54 5.47
N LEU A 14 -9.97 18.57 5.93
CA LEU A 14 -8.84 17.91 5.26
C LEU A 14 -9.02 16.38 5.22
N MET A 15 -9.46 15.78 6.33
CA MET A 15 -9.77 14.35 6.40
C MET A 15 -10.91 13.98 5.44
N ALA A 16 -11.98 14.77 5.40
CA ALA A 16 -13.10 14.56 4.50
C ALA A 16 -12.69 14.73 3.02
N ALA A 17 -11.86 15.72 2.70
CA ALA A 17 -11.33 15.93 1.37
C ALA A 17 -10.43 14.76 0.94
N PHE A 18 -9.48 14.34 1.78
CA PHE A 18 -8.65 13.16 1.51
C PHE A 18 -9.48 11.91 1.24
N SER A 19 -10.49 11.65 2.07
CA SER A 19 -11.40 10.50 1.89
C SER A 19 -12.18 10.59 0.58
N GLY A 20 -12.77 11.76 0.27
CA GLY A 20 -13.55 11.97 -0.95
C GLY A 20 -12.74 11.77 -2.23
N GLU A 21 -11.54 12.35 -2.30
CA GLU A 21 -10.65 12.22 -3.45
C GLU A 21 -10.14 10.77 -3.61
N SER A 22 -9.83 10.09 -2.49
CA SER A 22 -9.43 8.68 -2.50
C SER A 22 -10.54 7.77 -3.02
N GLU A 23 -11.78 8.02 -2.62
CA GLU A 23 -12.96 7.30 -3.10
C GLU A 23 -13.21 7.59 -4.59
N ALA A 24 -13.15 8.85 -5.02
CA ALA A 24 -13.31 9.27 -6.41
C ALA A 24 -12.27 8.59 -7.32
N ARG A 25 -10.99 8.60 -6.90
CA ARG A 25 -9.91 7.89 -7.61
C ARG A 25 -10.26 6.44 -7.89
N ASN A 26 -10.69 5.70 -6.88
CA ASN A 26 -11.01 4.28 -7.03
C ASN A 26 -12.23 4.09 -7.94
N LYS A 27 -13.31 4.85 -7.74
CA LYS A 27 -14.52 4.81 -8.57
C LYS A 27 -14.20 5.05 -10.04
N TYR A 28 -13.42 6.07 -10.35
CA TYR A 28 -13.10 6.42 -11.76
C TYR A 28 -12.22 5.35 -12.41
N THR A 29 -11.34 4.68 -11.69
CA THR A 29 -10.62 3.51 -12.20
C THR A 29 -11.57 2.36 -12.57
N TYR A 30 -12.61 2.11 -11.77
CA TYR A 30 -13.62 1.10 -12.06
C TYR A 30 -14.49 1.51 -13.26
N PHE A 31 -14.86 2.79 -13.36
CA PHE A 31 -15.63 3.32 -14.48
C PHE A 31 -14.81 3.28 -15.79
N ALA A 32 -13.51 3.59 -15.74
CA ALA A 32 -12.60 3.42 -16.86
C ALA A 32 -12.58 1.96 -17.39
N SER A 33 -12.46 1.00 -16.47
CA SER A 33 -12.50 -0.42 -16.82
C SER A 33 -13.84 -0.81 -17.48
N LYS A 34 -14.96 -0.30 -16.99
CA LYS A 34 -16.28 -0.56 -17.56
C LYS A 34 -16.42 0.04 -18.96
N ALA A 35 -16.07 1.32 -19.11
CA ALA A 35 -16.11 2.03 -20.40
C ALA A 35 -15.27 1.31 -21.48
N LYS A 36 -14.07 0.84 -21.10
CA LYS A 36 -13.21 0.06 -21.99
C LYS A 36 -13.87 -1.22 -22.47
N LYS A 37 -14.51 -1.98 -21.56
CA LYS A 37 -15.25 -3.22 -21.89
C LYS A 37 -16.44 -2.97 -22.81
N GLU A 38 -17.01 -1.75 -22.80
CA GLU A 38 -18.11 -1.34 -23.67
C GLU A 38 -17.64 -0.72 -25.00
N GLY A 39 -16.31 -0.62 -25.22
CA GLY A 39 -15.72 -0.10 -26.46
C GLY A 39 -15.57 1.43 -26.49
N PHE A 40 -15.75 2.13 -25.37
CA PHE A 40 -15.61 3.58 -25.26
C PHE A 40 -14.21 3.99 -24.83
N GLU A 41 -13.19 3.74 -25.64
CA GLU A 41 -11.78 3.97 -25.32
C GLU A 41 -11.46 5.41 -24.89
N GLN A 42 -12.03 6.42 -25.57
CA GLN A 42 -11.84 7.83 -25.20
C GLN A 42 -12.42 8.12 -23.79
N ILE A 43 -13.61 7.63 -23.50
CA ILE A 43 -14.25 7.82 -22.19
C ILE A 43 -13.43 7.11 -21.09
N ALA A 44 -12.96 5.89 -21.37
CA ALA A 44 -12.10 5.15 -20.46
C ALA A 44 -10.81 5.92 -20.14
N ALA A 45 -10.16 6.49 -21.18
CA ALA A 45 -8.95 7.30 -21.00
C ALA A 45 -9.20 8.57 -20.18
N LEU A 46 -10.34 9.23 -20.37
CA LEU A 46 -10.73 10.41 -19.59
C LEU A 46 -10.99 10.07 -18.12
N PHE A 47 -11.70 8.97 -17.83
CA PHE A 47 -11.87 8.49 -16.45
C PHE A 47 -10.53 8.16 -15.80
N GLN A 48 -9.62 7.47 -16.50
CA GLN A 48 -8.30 7.14 -15.95
C GLN A 48 -7.48 8.40 -15.67
N LYS A 49 -7.47 9.36 -16.60
CA LYS A 49 -6.79 10.65 -16.41
C LYS A 49 -7.31 11.40 -15.19
N THR A 50 -8.64 11.43 -15.02
CA THR A 50 -9.26 12.07 -13.85
C THR A 50 -8.88 11.32 -12.57
N ALA A 51 -8.93 9.97 -12.56
CA ALA A 51 -8.49 9.18 -11.40
C ALA A 51 -7.04 9.49 -10.98
N ASP A 52 -6.14 9.71 -11.94
CA ASP A 52 -4.75 10.10 -11.66
C ASP A 52 -4.65 11.52 -11.08
N ASN A 53 -5.54 12.45 -11.48
CA ASN A 53 -5.63 13.78 -10.89
C ASN A 53 -6.13 13.70 -9.44
N GLU A 54 -7.19 12.92 -9.16
CA GLU A 54 -7.75 12.77 -7.80
C GLU A 54 -6.73 12.13 -6.84
N LYS A 55 -5.88 11.25 -7.33
CA LYS A 55 -4.74 10.73 -6.54
C LYS A 55 -3.81 11.86 -6.06
N GLU A 56 -3.50 12.83 -6.93
CA GLU A 56 -2.64 13.95 -6.55
C GLU A 56 -3.37 14.94 -5.61
N HIS A 57 -4.69 15.15 -5.79
CA HIS A 57 -5.49 15.94 -4.85
C HIS A 57 -5.52 15.29 -3.46
N ALA A 58 -5.82 14.00 -3.37
CA ALA A 58 -5.78 13.27 -2.10
C ALA A 58 -4.41 13.40 -1.40
N LYS A 59 -3.32 13.30 -2.18
CA LYS A 59 -1.95 13.44 -1.66
C LYS A 59 -1.68 14.84 -1.08
N LEU A 60 -2.25 15.91 -1.67
CA LEU A 60 -2.13 17.26 -1.11
C LEU A 60 -2.69 17.31 0.31
N TRP A 61 -3.92 16.83 0.50
CA TRP A 61 -4.59 16.84 1.79
C TRP A 61 -3.93 15.92 2.81
N PHE A 62 -3.47 14.75 2.36
CA PHE A 62 -2.76 13.80 3.21
C PHE A 62 -1.42 14.34 3.73
N LYS A 63 -0.69 15.12 2.90
CA LYS A 63 0.52 15.81 3.33
C LYS A 63 0.22 16.89 4.38
N GLU A 64 -0.84 17.69 4.21
CA GLU A 64 -1.24 18.70 5.21
C GLU A 64 -1.60 18.07 6.56
N LEU A 65 -2.09 16.84 6.55
CA LEU A 65 -2.38 16.03 7.74
C LEU A 65 -1.13 15.35 8.34
N ASN A 66 0.06 15.59 7.79
CA ASN A 66 1.29 14.87 8.13
C ASN A 66 1.20 13.34 7.94
N GLY A 67 0.38 12.89 6.99
CA GLY A 67 0.12 11.47 6.75
C GLY A 67 1.25 10.74 6.01
N ILE A 68 2.25 11.45 5.48
CA ILE A 68 3.40 10.86 4.78
C ILE A 68 4.66 11.18 5.58
N GLY A 69 5.21 10.18 6.23
CA GLY A 69 6.48 10.23 6.94
C GLY A 69 7.64 9.61 6.13
N ASP A 70 8.70 9.24 6.81
CA ASP A 70 9.75 8.41 6.23
C ASP A 70 9.28 6.96 6.01
N THR A 71 10.13 6.11 5.43
CA THR A 71 9.75 4.73 5.11
C THR A 71 9.38 3.93 6.34
N ALA A 72 10.09 4.09 7.46
CA ALA A 72 9.80 3.36 8.70
C ALA A 72 8.48 3.82 9.31
N GLU A 73 8.25 5.14 9.37
CA GLU A 73 6.98 5.72 9.83
C GLU A 73 5.79 5.25 8.97
N ASN A 74 5.95 5.25 7.64
CA ASN A 74 4.91 4.81 6.73
C ASN A 74 4.60 3.31 6.86
N LEU A 75 5.63 2.46 7.05
CA LEU A 75 5.44 1.03 7.30
C LEU A 75 4.75 0.76 8.63
N ALA A 76 5.10 1.51 9.67
CA ALA A 76 4.43 1.43 10.98
C ALA A 76 2.96 1.84 10.88
N ALA A 77 2.67 2.95 10.18
CA ALA A 77 1.31 3.43 9.96
C ALA A 77 0.46 2.44 9.13
N ALA A 78 1.04 1.88 8.07
CA ALA A 78 0.38 0.86 7.26
C ALA A 78 0.07 -0.38 8.11
N ALA A 79 1.05 -0.93 8.86
CA ALA A 79 0.82 -2.07 9.74
C ALA A 79 -0.28 -1.82 10.79
N ALA A 80 -0.35 -0.61 11.34
CA ALA A 80 -1.39 -0.24 12.30
C ALA A 80 -2.78 -0.14 11.65
N GLY A 81 -2.86 0.38 10.42
CA GLY A 81 -4.10 0.42 9.63
C GLY A 81 -4.63 -0.99 9.34
N GLU A 82 -3.81 -1.85 8.77
CA GLU A 82 -4.18 -3.24 8.48
C GLU A 82 -4.58 -4.00 9.75
N ASN A 83 -3.86 -3.79 10.87
CA ASN A 83 -4.23 -4.38 12.16
C ASN A 83 -5.65 -3.98 12.57
N TYR A 84 -5.99 -2.69 12.53
CA TYR A 84 -7.34 -2.22 12.84
C TYR A 84 -8.39 -2.83 11.90
N GLU A 85 -8.07 -2.93 10.60
CA GLU A 85 -9.02 -3.48 9.63
C GLU A 85 -9.39 -4.93 9.92
N TRP A 86 -8.43 -5.79 10.25
CA TRP A 86 -8.75 -7.20 10.48
C TRP A 86 -9.18 -7.52 11.92
N THR A 87 -8.73 -6.77 12.95
CA THR A 87 -9.11 -7.04 14.35
C THR A 87 -10.47 -6.46 14.72
N ASP A 88 -10.80 -5.27 14.19
CA ASP A 88 -11.95 -4.49 14.63
C ASP A 88 -12.98 -4.27 13.52
N MET A 89 -12.55 -3.67 12.41
CA MET A 89 -13.45 -3.19 11.35
C MET A 89 -14.19 -4.35 10.67
N TYR A 90 -13.46 -5.26 10.04
CA TYR A 90 -14.07 -6.38 9.30
C TYR A 90 -14.71 -7.42 10.21
N ASP A 91 -14.17 -7.64 11.41
CA ASP A 91 -14.80 -8.50 12.42
C ASP A 91 -16.19 -7.95 12.81
N GLY A 92 -16.26 -6.64 13.09
CA GLY A 92 -17.52 -5.95 13.37
C GLY A 92 -18.51 -6.02 12.19
N PHE A 93 -18.02 -5.78 10.97
CA PHE A 93 -18.86 -5.83 9.77
C PHE A 93 -19.37 -7.25 9.49
N ALA A 94 -18.56 -8.28 9.67
CA ALA A 94 -18.98 -9.66 9.51
C ALA A 94 -20.06 -10.06 10.52
N LYS A 95 -19.91 -9.67 11.79
CA LYS A 95 -20.93 -9.92 12.83
C LYS A 95 -22.26 -9.23 12.52
N THR A 96 -22.21 -7.98 12.05
CA THR A 96 -23.40 -7.23 11.65
C THR A 96 -24.10 -7.89 10.45
N ALA A 97 -23.35 -8.22 9.40
CA ALA A 97 -23.89 -8.87 8.22
C ALA A 97 -24.52 -10.23 8.55
N GLU A 98 -23.89 -11.01 9.44
CA GLU A 98 -24.43 -12.28 9.93
C GLU A 98 -25.78 -12.09 10.63
N ALA A 99 -25.87 -11.10 11.55
CA ALA A 99 -27.08 -10.80 12.31
C ALA A 99 -28.24 -10.30 11.42
N GLU A 100 -27.90 -9.62 10.31
CA GLU A 100 -28.87 -9.12 9.32
C GLU A 100 -29.26 -10.17 8.26
N GLY A 101 -28.67 -11.37 8.28
CA GLY A 101 -28.95 -12.47 7.35
C GLY A 101 -28.15 -12.42 6.04
N PHE A 102 -27.13 -11.57 5.93
CA PHE A 102 -26.25 -11.47 4.77
C PHE A 102 -25.02 -12.39 4.90
N HIS A 103 -25.24 -13.69 5.04
CA HIS A 103 -24.23 -14.69 5.36
C HIS A 103 -23.07 -14.72 4.34
N GLU A 104 -23.37 -14.61 3.03
CA GLU A 104 -22.32 -14.58 1.99
C GLU A 104 -21.43 -13.34 2.10
N LEU A 105 -22.00 -12.19 2.50
CA LEU A 105 -21.25 -10.97 2.71
C LEU A 105 -20.43 -11.04 4.00
N ALA A 106 -20.98 -11.63 5.06
CA ALA A 106 -20.25 -11.88 6.30
C ALA A 106 -19.00 -12.73 6.05
N GLU A 107 -19.13 -13.79 5.22
CA GLU A 107 -17.98 -14.61 4.84
C GLU A 107 -16.95 -13.82 4.02
N LYS A 108 -17.37 -12.98 3.07
CA LYS A 108 -16.46 -12.10 2.32
C LYS A 108 -15.68 -11.15 3.23
N PHE A 109 -16.33 -10.56 4.24
CA PHE A 109 -15.64 -9.73 5.23
C PHE A 109 -14.58 -10.51 6.00
N ARG A 110 -14.85 -11.75 6.42
CA ARG A 110 -13.85 -12.62 7.10
C ARG A 110 -12.69 -12.98 6.18
N LEU A 111 -12.95 -13.27 4.91
CA LEU A 111 -11.90 -13.57 3.93
C LEU A 111 -11.00 -12.36 3.66
N VAL A 112 -11.56 -11.16 3.55
CA VAL A 112 -10.77 -9.93 3.41
C VAL A 112 -9.97 -9.67 4.69
N ALA A 113 -10.57 -9.80 5.88
CA ALA A 113 -9.83 -9.68 7.14
C ALA A 113 -8.59 -10.59 7.21
N ALA A 114 -8.69 -11.82 6.71
CA ALA A 114 -7.54 -12.73 6.62
C ALA A 114 -6.43 -12.22 5.69
N ILE A 115 -6.78 -11.49 4.61
CA ILE A 115 -5.82 -10.86 3.70
C ILE A 115 -5.14 -9.69 4.41
N GLU A 116 -5.88 -8.82 5.10
CA GLU A 116 -5.32 -7.65 5.80
C GLU A 116 -4.38 -8.06 6.93
N ARG A 117 -4.64 -9.18 7.59
CA ARG A 117 -3.68 -9.78 8.52
C ARG A 117 -2.34 -10.11 7.85
N HIS A 118 -2.33 -10.67 6.64
CA HIS A 118 -1.09 -10.95 5.90
C HIS A 118 -0.39 -9.66 5.44
N HIS A 119 -1.15 -8.60 5.12
CA HIS A 119 -0.58 -7.29 4.84
C HIS A 119 0.13 -6.73 6.07
N GLU A 120 -0.50 -6.77 7.25
CA GLU A 120 0.13 -6.36 8.51
C GLU A 120 1.42 -7.13 8.77
N GLU A 121 1.40 -8.48 8.71
CA GLU A 121 2.57 -9.32 8.90
C GLU A 121 3.72 -8.92 7.96
N ARG A 122 3.40 -8.63 6.69
CA ARG A 122 4.36 -8.16 5.68
C ARG A 122 4.95 -6.80 6.05
N TYR A 123 4.12 -5.81 6.40
CA TYR A 123 4.61 -4.47 6.75
C TYR A 123 5.45 -4.49 8.03
N ARG A 124 5.10 -5.29 9.03
CA ARG A 124 5.92 -5.46 10.23
C ARG A 124 7.28 -6.11 9.92
N ALA A 125 7.31 -7.11 9.04
CA ALA A 125 8.57 -7.73 8.62
C ALA A 125 9.47 -6.75 7.87
N LEU A 126 8.89 -5.93 6.98
CA LEU A 126 9.62 -4.88 6.25
C LEU A 126 10.11 -3.78 7.18
N LEU A 127 9.30 -3.33 8.15
CA LEU A 127 9.70 -2.36 9.17
C LEU A 127 10.90 -2.87 9.96
N LYS A 128 10.83 -4.11 10.44
CA LYS A 128 11.96 -4.73 11.14
C LYS A 128 13.23 -4.74 10.29
N ASN A 129 13.13 -5.04 8.99
CA ASN A 129 14.29 -5.01 8.10
C ASN A 129 14.90 -3.60 7.98
N VAL A 130 14.06 -2.56 7.92
CA VAL A 130 14.53 -1.16 7.89
C VAL A 130 15.21 -0.79 9.20
N GLU A 131 14.57 -1.04 10.34
CA GLU A 131 15.08 -0.70 11.67
C GLU A 131 16.39 -1.42 12.03
N THR A 132 16.59 -2.64 11.51
CA THR A 132 17.77 -3.46 11.79
C THR A 132 18.81 -3.43 10.66
N ALA A 133 18.68 -2.52 9.68
CA ALA A 133 19.54 -2.43 8.49
C ALA A 133 19.64 -3.75 7.69
N GLN A 134 18.58 -4.55 7.70
CA GLN A 134 18.53 -5.85 7.02
C GLN A 134 17.82 -5.82 5.65
N VAL A 135 17.60 -4.65 5.07
CA VAL A 135 17.00 -4.57 3.73
C VAL A 135 17.96 -5.16 2.69
N PHE A 136 19.24 -4.75 2.73
CA PHE A 136 20.27 -5.16 1.77
C PHE A 136 21.34 -6.08 2.37
N ALA A 137 21.18 -6.48 3.65
CA ALA A 137 22.03 -7.41 4.35
C ALA A 137 21.20 -8.43 5.13
N LYS A 138 21.67 -9.65 5.26
CA LYS A 138 21.02 -10.73 6.03
C LYS A 138 22.05 -11.47 6.89
N SER A 139 21.58 -12.10 7.97
CA SER A 139 22.43 -12.96 8.79
C SER A 139 22.87 -14.25 8.10
N GLU A 140 22.19 -14.61 7.01
CA GLU A 140 22.44 -15.81 6.22
C GLU A 140 22.76 -15.44 4.77
N VAL A 141 23.46 -16.34 4.08
CA VAL A 141 23.68 -16.21 2.63
C VAL A 141 22.33 -16.23 1.90
N LYS A 142 22.12 -15.25 1.06
CA LYS A 142 20.94 -15.12 0.18
C LYS A 142 21.39 -14.97 -1.28
N VAL A 143 20.45 -15.24 -2.16
CA VAL A 143 20.57 -14.94 -3.58
C VAL A 143 19.96 -13.55 -3.79
N TRP A 144 20.75 -12.62 -4.29
CA TRP A 144 20.32 -11.25 -4.58
C TRP A 144 20.18 -11.05 -6.08
N GLU A 145 19.15 -10.35 -6.50
CA GLU A 145 18.91 -10.02 -7.90
C GLU A 145 18.82 -8.51 -8.10
N CYS A 146 19.52 -8.01 -9.12
CA CYS A 146 19.39 -6.64 -9.56
C CYS A 146 18.09 -6.45 -10.36
N ARG A 147 17.13 -5.69 -9.83
CA ARG A 147 15.82 -5.41 -10.45
C ARG A 147 15.90 -4.71 -11.80
N ASN A 148 17.05 -4.10 -12.15
CA ASN A 148 17.23 -3.43 -13.43
C ASN A 148 17.70 -4.39 -14.53
N CYS A 149 18.66 -5.31 -14.26
CA CYS A 149 19.28 -6.11 -15.29
C CYS A 149 19.28 -7.62 -15.04
N GLY A 150 18.71 -8.08 -13.92
CA GLY A 150 18.66 -9.51 -13.58
C GLY A 150 20.00 -10.10 -13.12
N HIS A 151 21.03 -9.28 -12.84
CA HIS A 151 22.32 -9.81 -12.35
C HIS A 151 22.13 -10.47 -10.97
N ILE A 152 22.62 -11.69 -10.84
CA ILE A 152 22.53 -12.50 -9.63
C ILE A 152 23.84 -12.48 -8.87
N VAL A 153 23.74 -12.28 -7.54
CA VAL A 153 24.86 -12.35 -6.59
C VAL A 153 24.46 -13.22 -5.41
N VAL A 154 25.38 -14.03 -4.93
CA VAL A 154 25.20 -14.87 -3.73
C VAL A 154 26.07 -14.35 -2.61
N GLY A 155 25.47 -14.05 -1.47
CA GLY A 155 26.18 -13.50 -0.32
C GLY A 155 25.23 -13.09 0.82
N THR A 156 25.79 -12.64 1.93
CA THR A 156 25.04 -12.10 3.05
C THR A 156 24.57 -10.67 2.83
N GLU A 157 25.14 -9.99 1.82
CA GLU A 157 24.86 -8.59 1.52
C GLU A 157 24.78 -8.38 0.00
N ALA A 158 23.88 -7.48 -0.42
CA ALA A 158 23.79 -7.01 -1.79
C ALA A 158 24.96 -6.05 -2.08
N PRO A 159 25.59 -6.09 -3.27
CA PRO A 159 26.70 -5.18 -3.60
C PRO A 159 26.24 -3.72 -3.62
N GLU A 160 27.11 -2.78 -3.22
CA GLU A 160 26.85 -1.34 -3.26
C GLU A 160 26.52 -0.86 -4.69
N LEU A 161 27.12 -1.49 -5.70
CA LEU A 161 26.94 -1.18 -7.10
C LEU A 161 26.82 -2.47 -7.91
N CYS A 162 25.84 -2.54 -8.78
CA CYS A 162 25.66 -3.70 -9.67
C CYS A 162 26.85 -3.79 -10.64
N PRO A 163 27.61 -4.92 -10.68
CA PRO A 163 28.78 -5.04 -11.53
C PRO A 163 28.44 -5.10 -13.03
N THR A 164 27.18 -5.37 -13.38
CA THR A 164 26.73 -5.45 -14.77
C THR A 164 26.21 -4.12 -15.31
N CYS A 165 25.39 -3.40 -14.52
CA CYS A 165 24.69 -2.21 -15.04
C CYS A 165 24.91 -0.93 -14.21
N ALA A 166 25.78 -0.98 -13.21
CA ALA A 166 26.15 0.14 -12.34
C ALA A 166 24.97 0.83 -11.61
N HIS A 167 23.84 0.13 -11.41
CA HIS A 167 22.78 0.62 -10.54
C HIS A 167 23.16 0.42 -9.08
N PRO A 168 22.75 1.34 -8.19
CA PRO A 168 23.11 1.27 -6.77
C PRO A 168 22.43 0.09 -6.06
N GLN A 169 22.91 -0.21 -4.85
CA GLN A 169 22.41 -1.28 -3.97
C GLN A 169 20.89 -1.28 -3.80
N SER A 170 20.25 -0.11 -3.84
CA SER A 170 18.79 0.06 -3.76
C SER A 170 18.00 -0.67 -4.87
N TYR A 171 18.66 -1.12 -5.93
CA TYR A 171 18.07 -1.92 -6.99
C TYR A 171 18.12 -3.42 -6.72
N PHE A 172 18.75 -3.88 -5.64
CA PHE A 172 18.79 -5.30 -5.32
C PHE A 172 17.62 -5.71 -4.43
N GLU A 173 17.14 -6.91 -4.66
CA GLU A 173 16.18 -7.62 -3.82
C GLU A 173 16.60 -9.08 -3.65
N ILE A 174 16.00 -9.77 -2.68
CA ILE A 174 16.20 -11.23 -2.57
C ILE A 174 15.49 -11.87 -3.75
N HIS A 175 16.25 -12.66 -4.52
CA HIS A 175 15.71 -13.43 -5.64
C HIS A 175 14.63 -14.41 -5.18
N ALA A 176 13.49 -14.40 -5.83
CA ALA A 176 12.37 -15.29 -5.55
C ALA A 176 12.06 -16.17 -6.77
N GLU A 177 12.17 -17.47 -6.60
CA GLU A 177 11.70 -18.45 -7.58
C GLU A 177 10.24 -18.80 -7.25
N ASN A 178 9.31 -18.36 -8.09
CA ASN A 178 7.87 -18.55 -7.91
C ASN A 178 7.17 -19.15 -9.15
N TYR A 179 7.91 -19.89 -9.96
CA TYR A 179 7.50 -20.54 -11.19
C TYR A 179 7.78 -22.04 -11.15
#